data_049238ab3815c84a9295a2dbe022fd71
#
_entry.id   049238ab3815c84a9295a2dbe022fd71
#
_cell.length_a   1.000
_cell.length_b   1.000
_cell.length_c   1.000
_cell.angle_alpha   90.00
_cell.angle_beta   90.00
_cell.angle_gamma   90.00
#
_symmetry.space_group_name_H-M   'P 1'
#
loop_
_entity.id
_entity.type
_entity.pdbx_description
1 polymer ?
#
loop_
_entity_poly.entity_id
_entity_poly.type
_entity_poly.pdbx_seq_one_letter_code
_entity_poly.pdbx_strand_id
1 'polypeptide(L)'
;MKKFSEFRIGDSFYSTCSISDKELEEYLNFSRVRNAFLDERKKGEQKIVSGRAILSRMEGEFTRLSQIYGNHIVFVGTDGDPEWSNRNTRFLKTLFTDQVLKLKFTVSQKDDIDEEFGKIGIDYEGTNQDGEIIVLSKRNIYRIKKEPPR
;
A
#
# COMPACT_ATOMS: atom_id res chain seq x y z
N MET A 1 18.14 6.49 -1.66
CA MET A 1 17.17 6.23 -2.75
C MET A 1 17.75 5.20 -3.70
N LYS A 2 16.96 4.20 -4.07
CA LYS A 2 17.34 3.24 -5.10
C LYS A 2 16.89 3.75 -6.47
N LYS A 3 17.75 3.61 -7.47
CA LYS A 3 17.39 3.85 -8.88
C LYS A 3 16.69 2.62 -9.46
N PHE A 4 15.98 2.79 -10.56
CA PHE A 4 15.32 1.69 -11.27
C PHE A 4 16.26 0.51 -11.51
N SER A 5 17.48 0.78 -11.96
CA SER A 5 18.48 -0.26 -12.25
C SER A 5 18.89 -1.10 -11.03
N GLU A 6 18.68 -0.58 -9.83
CA GLU A 6 19.08 -1.23 -8.58
C GLU A 6 17.98 -2.08 -7.95
N PHE A 7 16.74 -1.97 -8.44
CA PHE A 7 15.66 -2.82 -7.96
C PHE A 7 15.79 -4.23 -8.54
N ARG A 8 15.53 -5.22 -7.70
CA ARG A 8 15.52 -6.63 -8.11
C ARG A 8 14.22 -7.28 -7.66
N ILE A 9 13.69 -8.19 -8.50
CA ILE A 9 12.54 -9.00 -8.10
C ILE A 9 12.90 -9.76 -6.83
N GLY A 10 12.04 -9.71 -5.82
CA GLY A 10 12.27 -10.29 -4.51
C GLY A 10 12.78 -9.32 -3.45
N ASP A 11 13.23 -8.12 -3.84
CA ASP A 11 13.60 -7.09 -2.86
C ASP A 11 12.41 -6.77 -1.97
N SER A 12 12.66 -6.66 -0.66
CA SER A 12 11.63 -6.35 0.32
C SER A 12 12.01 -5.13 1.14
N PHE A 13 11.00 -4.30 1.43
CA PHE A 13 11.12 -3.09 2.23
C PHE A 13 10.05 -3.11 3.32
N TYR A 14 10.30 -2.45 4.43
CA TYR A 14 9.45 -2.54 5.61
C TYR A 14 9.12 -1.16 6.16
N SER A 15 7.92 -1.04 6.70
CA SER A 15 7.46 0.15 7.42
C SER A 15 6.49 -0.26 8.51
N THR A 16 6.24 0.63 9.44
CA THR A 16 5.26 0.42 10.51
C THR A 16 4.46 1.71 10.66
N CYS A 17 3.15 1.58 10.77
CA CYS A 17 2.28 2.73 10.93
C CYS A 17 1.07 2.38 11.79
N SER A 18 0.25 3.38 12.07
CA SER A 18 -1.10 3.23 12.60
C SER A 18 -1.96 4.33 11.99
N ILE A 19 -3.26 4.12 11.95
CA ILE A 19 -4.21 5.11 11.45
C ILE A 19 -5.04 5.59 12.64
N SER A 20 -4.91 6.87 12.98
CA SER A 20 -5.67 7.46 14.10
C SER A 20 -7.11 7.74 13.71
N ASP A 21 -7.97 7.94 14.71
CA ASP A 21 -9.35 8.38 14.49
C ASP A 21 -9.40 9.66 13.67
N LYS A 22 -8.53 10.61 13.98
CA LYS A 22 -8.45 11.88 13.26
C LYS A 22 -8.09 11.67 11.79
N GLU A 23 -7.09 10.86 11.52
CA GLU A 23 -6.66 10.55 10.15
C GLU A 23 -7.77 9.82 9.37
N LEU A 24 -8.46 8.88 10.01
CA LEU A 24 -9.60 8.21 9.39
C LEU A 24 -10.70 9.21 9.02
N GLU A 25 -11.05 10.11 9.94
CA GLU A 25 -12.07 11.15 9.68
C GLU A 25 -11.64 12.08 8.54
N GLU A 26 -10.39 12.48 8.50
CA GLU A 26 -9.85 13.30 7.41
C GLU A 26 -9.98 12.59 6.07
N TYR A 27 -9.64 11.31 6.02
CA TYR A 27 -9.75 10.49 4.82
C TYR A 27 -11.22 10.34 4.38
N LEU A 28 -12.12 10.03 5.30
CA LEU A 28 -13.54 9.86 5.00
C LEU A 28 -14.16 11.17 4.51
N ASN A 29 -13.76 12.30 5.07
CA ASN A 29 -14.22 13.61 4.64
C ASN A 29 -13.71 13.95 3.24
N PHE A 30 -12.43 13.71 2.99
CA PHE A 30 -11.83 13.95 1.67
C PHE A 30 -12.44 13.04 0.60
N SER A 31 -12.53 11.76 0.86
CA SER A 31 -13.02 10.77 -0.10
C SER A 31 -14.54 10.78 -0.25
N ARG A 32 -15.24 11.33 0.75
CA ARG A 32 -16.68 11.29 0.89
C ARG A 32 -17.27 9.88 0.99
N VAL A 33 -16.41 8.89 1.25
CA VAL A 33 -16.83 7.50 1.49
C VAL A 33 -17.30 7.39 2.93
N ARG A 34 -18.61 7.26 3.12
CA ARG A 34 -19.23 7.01 4.40
C ARG A 34 -20.12 5.79 4.31
N ASN A 35 -20.13 5.01 5.37
CA ASN A 35 -20.93 3.80 5.44
C ASN A 35 -21.43 3.62 6.88
N ALA A 36 -22.76 3.68 7.05
CA ALA A 36 -23.37 3.57 8.37
C ALA A 36 -23.00 2.28 9.09
N PHE A 37 -22.86 1.17 8.37
CA PHE A 37 -22.45 -0.12 8.94
C PHE A 37 -21.06 -0.02 9.60
N LEU A 38 -20.11 0.62 8.92
CA LEU A 38 -18.75 0.82 9.46
C LEU A 38 -18.76 1.85 10.60
N ASP A 39 -19.56 2.91 10.47
CA ASP A 39 -19.66 3.96 11.49
C ASP A 39 -20.22 3.42 12.81
N GLU A 40 -21.11 2.44 12.75
CA GLU A 40 -21.74 1.84 13.93
C GLU A 40 -20.89 0.76 14.60
N ARG A 41 -19.93 0.18 13.85
CA ARG A 41 -19.08 -0.88 14.37
C ARG A 41 -17.83 -0.31 15.03
N LYS A 42 -17.68 -0.58 16.32
CA LYS A 42 -16.56 -0.11 17.14
C LYS A 42 -16.05 -1.23 18.03
N LYS A 43 -14.78 -1.15 18.38
CA LYS A 43 -14.18 -1.97 19.42
C LYS A 43 -13.79 -1.00 20.56
N GLY A 44 -14.66 -0.83 21.56
CA GLY A 44 -14.50 0.22 22.57
C GLY A 44 -14.58 1.59 21.90
N GLU A 45 -13.55 2.41 22.06
CA GLU A 45 -13.43 3.71 21.40
C GLU A 45 -12.86 3.62 19.98
N GLN A 46 -12.36 2.45 19.57
CA GLN A 46 -11.71 2.26 18.29
C GLN A 46 -12.73 2.00 17.18
N LYS A 47 -12.53 2.65 16.05
CA LYS A 47 -13.36 2.52 14.86
C LYS A 47 -12.73 1.59 13.84
N ILE A 48 -13.54 1.00 12.97
CA ILE A 48 -13.05 0.20 11.85
C ILE A 48 -12.42 1.14 10.83
N VAL A 49 -11.21 0.80 10.39
CA VAL A 49 -10.55 1.49 9.28
C VAL A 49 -11.02 0.87 7.97
N SER A 50 -11.56 1.69 7.08
CA SER A 50 -12.02 1.18 5.78
C SER A 50 -10.86 0.63 4.96
N GLY A 51 -11.16 -0.37 4.12
CA GLY A 51 -10.15 -0.98 3.27
C GLY A 51 -9.45 0.02 2.35
N ARG A 52 -10.19 0.97 1.80
CA ARG A 52 -9.61 2.02 0.95
C ARG A 52 -8.65 2.93 1.71
N ALA A 53 -8.95 3.24 2.97
CA ALA A 53 -8.05 4.01 3.83
C ALA A 53 -6.76 3.25 4.09
N ILE A 54 -6.84 1.94 4.34
CA ILE A 54 -5.67 1.09 4.52
C ILE A 54 -4.80 1.09 3.26
N LEU A 55 -5.39 0.87 2.09
CA LEU A 55 -4.66 0.85 0.83
C LEU A 55 -3.98 2.19 0.53
N SER A 56 -4.68 3.30 0.78
CA SER A 56 -4.11 4.64 0.60
C SER A 56 -2.91 4.86 1.53
N ARG A 57 -3.00 4.43 2.79
CA ARG A 57 -1.88 4.53 3.73
C ARG A 57 -0.71 3.66 3.29
N MET A 58 -0.97 2.45 2.81
CA MET A 58 0.08 1.55 2.33
C MET A 58 0.82 2.15 1.14
N GLU A 59 0.11 2.73 0.19
CA GLU A 59 0.73 3.42 -0.94
C GLU A 59 1.58 4.60 -0.45
N GLY A 60 1.05 5.39 0.48
CA GLY A 60 1.77 6.52 1.06
C GLY A 60 3.05 6.09 1.78
N GLU A 61 2.98 5.04 2.58
CA GLU A 61 4.15 4.50 3.28
C GLU A 61 5.19 3.96 2.30
N PHE A 62 4.77 3.31 1.22
CA PHE A 62 5.68 2.85 0.17
C PHE A 62 6.43 4.01 -0.47
N THR A 63 5.73 5.06 -0.90
CA THR A 63 6.35 6.20 -1.57
C THR A 63 7.27 7.02 -0.66
N ARG A 64 7.09 6.91 0.65
CA ARG A 64 7.93 7.61 1.64
C ARG A 64 9.14 6.81 2.13
N LEU A 65 9.25 5.54 1.75
CA LEU A 65 10.44 4.75 2.10
C LEU A 65 11.71 5.45 1.61
N SER A 66 12.78 5.38 2.40
CA SER A 66 14.05 6.00 2.03
C SER A 66 14.61 5.44 0.71
N GLN A 67 14.28 4.19 0.39
CA GLN A 67 14.68 3.55 -0.86
C GLN A 67 13.90 4.07 -2.07
N ILE A 68 12.74 4.67 -1.84
CA ILE A 68 11.80 5.08 -2.91
C ILE A 68 11.75 6.60 -3.05
N TYR A 69 11.69 7.31 -1.92
CA TYR A 69 11.54 8.77 -1.91
C TYR A 69 12.64 9.46 -2.70
N GLY A 70 12.25 10.41 -3.53
CA GLY A 70 13.17 11.11 -4.43
C GLY A 70 13.12 10.60 -5.87
N ASN A 71 12.58 9.41 -6.11
CA ASN A 71 12.31 8.94 -7.47
C ASN A 71 11.11 9.68 -8.06
N HIS A 72 11.11 9.86 -9.37
CA HIS A 72 9.89 10.18 -10.10
C HIS A 72 9.14 8.88 -10.34
N ILE A 73 8.22 8.59 -9.44
CA ILE A 73 7.44 7.34 -9.42
C ILE A 73 5.96 7.68 -9.27
N VAL A 74 5.12 6.98 -10.02
CA VAL A 74 3.68 7.19 -9.94
C VAL A 74 2.96 5.85 -10.07
N PHE A 75 1.94 5.67 -9.24
CA PHE A 75 1.03 4.54 -9.33
C PHE A 75 0.17 4.67 -10.60
N VAL A 76 0.14 3.62 -11.41
CA VAL A 76 -0.60 3.65 -12.69
C VAL A 76 -1.73 2.63 -12.75
N GLY A 77 -1.82 1.72 -11.82
CA GLY A 77 -2.91 0.75 -11.78
C GLY A 77 -2.50 -0.56 -11.15
N THR A 78 -3.37 -1.55 -11.26
CA THR A 78 -3.16 -2.89 -10.73
C THR A 78 -3.40 -3.92 -11.82
N ASP A 79 -2.65 -5.02 -11.77
CA ASP A 79 -2.93 -6.20 -12.58
C ASP A 79 -3.63 -7.24 -11.71
N GLY A 80 -4.69 -7.85 -12.24
CA GLY A 80 -5.41 -8.90 -11.53
C GLY A 80 -4.58 -10.18 -11.45
N ASP A 81 -4.75 -10.91 -10.35
CA ASP A 81 -4.13 -12.22 -10.19
C ASP A 81 -5.11 -13.31 -10.62
N PRO A 82 -4.76 -14.13 -11.64
CA PRO A 82 -5.66 -15.20 -12.09
C PRO A 82 -6.05 -16.19 -10.99
N GLU A 83 -5.17 -16.43 -10.01
CA GLU A 83 -5.47 -17.30 -8.86
C GLU A 83 -6.50 -16.68 -7.90
N TRP A 84 -6.69 -15.37 -7.98
CA TRP A 84 -7.66 -14.62 -7.19
C TRP A 84 -8.84 -14.12 -8.03
N SER A 85 -9.19 -14.79 -9.09
CA SER A 85 -10.27 -14.40 -10.01
C SER A 85 -10.05 -13.00 -10.58
N ASN A 86 -8.81 -12.69 -10.94
CA ASN A 86 -8.35 -11.39 -11.46
C ASN A 86 -8.49 -10.22 -10.48
N ARG A 87 -8.65 -10.49 -9.19
CA ARG A 87 -8.56 -9.49 -8.15
C ARG A 87 -7.11 -9.33 -7.71
N ASN A 88 -6.78 -8.20 -7.12
CA ASN A 88 -5.41 -7.99 -6.63
C ASN A 88 -5.33 -7.82 -5.11
N THR A 89 -6.46 -7.63 -4.42
CA THR A 89 -6.46 -7.31 -2.98
C THR A 89 -7.44 -8.20 -2.23
N ARG A 90 -7.00 -8.64 -1.04
CA ARG A 90 -7.83 -9.37 -0.06
C ARG A 90 -7.67 -8.75 1.32
N PHE A 91 -8.79 -8.44 1.96
CA PHE A 91 -8.83 -8.06 3.37
C PHE A 91 -9.20 -9.29 4.18
N LEU A 92 -8.31 -9.72 5.07
CA LEU A 92 -8.46 -10.97 5.81
C LEU A 92 -8.93 -10.74 7.25
N LYS A 93 -8.60 -9.60 7.83
CA LYS A 93 -9.02 -9.21 9.18
C LYS A 93 -9.30 -7.72 9.25
N THR A 94 -10.11 -7.33 10.21
CA THR A 94 -10.42 -5.92 10.48
C THR A 94 -9.25 -5.23 11.15
N LEU A 95 -8.91 -4.05 10.66
CA LEU A 95 -8.01 -3.11 11.34
C LEU A 95 -8.86 -2.05 12.04
N PHE A 96 -8.57 -1.80 13.31
CA PHE A 96 -9.17 -0.70 14.05
C PHE A 96 -8.20 0.47 14.16
N THR A 97 -8.75 1.65 14.40
CA THR A 97 -7.91 2.86 14.61
C THR A 97 -6.93 2.66 15.76
N ASP A 98 -5.76 3.27 15.62
CA ASP A 98 -4.65 3.22 16.58
C ASP A 98 -3.97 1.86 16.74
N GLN A 99 -4.42 0.83 16.04
CA GLN A 99 -3.71 -0.44 16.01
C GLN A 99 -2.47 -0.34 15.13
N VAL A 100 -1.42 -1.03 15.56
CA VAL A 100 -0.17 -1.10 14.78
C VAL A 100 -0.40 -1.93 13.52
N LEU A 101 0.06 -1.39 12.40
CA LEU A 101 0.06 -2.07 11.11
C LEU A 101 1.51 -2.16 10.62
N LYS A 102 2.02 -3.37 10.53
CA LYS A 102 3.36 -3.64 10.01
C LYS A 102 3.27 -3.93 8.53
N LEU A 103 4.06 -3.24 7.74
CA LEU A 103 4.00 -3.29 6.28
C LEU A 103 5.26 -3.93 5.71
N LYS A 104 5.03 -4.77 4.71
CA LYS A 104 6.09 -5.34 3.88
C LYS A 104 5.75 -5.07 2.42
N PHE A 105 6.72 -4.55 1.69
CA PHE A 105 6.62 -4.26 0.27
C PHE A 105 7.63 -5.12 -0.46
N THR A 106 7.19 -5.87 -1.46
CA THR A 106 8.07 -6.77 -2.23
C THR A 106 7.99 -6.42 -3.70
N VAL A 107 9.15 -6.28 -4.34
CA VAL A 107 9.21 -6.11 -5.80
C VAL A 107 8.87 -7.45 -6.44
N SER A 108 7.72 -7.52 -7.12
CA SER A 108 7.23 -8.74 -7.77
C SER A 108 7.38 -8.72 -9.29
N GLN A 109 7.64 -7.54 -9.86
CA GLN A 109 7.75 -7.36 -11.30
C GLN A 109 8.69 -6.19 -11.60
N LYS A 110 9.46 -6.34 -12.69
CA LYS A 110 10.33 -5.27 -13.17
C LYS A 110 10.46 -5.40 -14.69
N ASP A 111 10.08 -4.36 -15.41
CA ASP A 111 10.11 -4.33 -16.88
C ASP A 111 10.60 -2.96 -17.38
N ASP A 112 11.20 -2.96 -18.56
CA ASP A 112 11.49 -1.74 -19.29
C ASP A 112 10.23 -1.27 -20.02
N ILE A 113 9.99 0.04 -20.05
CA ILE A 113 8.99 0.65 -20.91
C ILE A 113 9.68 1.23 -22.13
N ASP A 114 10.66 2.12 -21.91
CA ASP A 114 11.47 2.74 -22.93
C ASP A 114 12.81 3.19 -22.33
N GLU A 115 13.54 4.05 -23.04
CA GLU A 115 14.84 4.56 -22.55
C GLU A 115 14.72 5.42 -21.29
N GLU A 116 13.60 6.09 -21.10
CA GLU A 116 13.38 7.03 -20.01
C GLU A 116 12.68 6.39 -18.80
N PHE A 117 11.77 5.44 -19.04
CA PHE A 117 10.90 4.89 -18.00
C PHE A 117 11.00 3.38 -17.88
N GLY A 118 10.82 2.91 -16.65
CA GLY A 118 10.60 1.51 -16.31
C GLY A 118 9.28 1.32 -15.58
N LYS A 119 8.93 0.07 -15.37
CA LYS A 119 7.73 -0.35 -14.66
C LYS A 119 8.14 -1.32 -13.55
N ILE A 120 7.61 -1.11 -12.35
CA ILE A 120 7.79 -2.05 -11.24
C ILE A 120 6.43 -2.43 -10.67
N GLY A 121 6.29 -3.70 -10.30
CA GLY A 121 5.13 -4.20 -9.58
C GLY A 121 5.50 -4.44 -8.13
N ILE A 122 4.64 -3.99 -7.23
CA ILE A 122 4.87 -4.07 -5.79
C ILE A 122 3.73 -4.83 -5.14
N ASP A 123 4.07 -5.84 -4.36
CA ASP A 123 3.14 -6.55 -3.51
C ASP A 123 3.18 -5.94 -2.11
N TYR A 124 2.01 -5.63 -1.54
CA TYR A 124 1.87 -5.11 -0.20
C TYR A 124 1.34 -6.19 0.74
N GLU A 125 1.93 -6.29 1.92
CA GLU A 125 1.41 -7.12 2.99
C GLU A 125 1.33 -6.30 4.26
N GLY A 126 0.16 -6.32 4.92
CA GLY A 126 -0.05 -5.67 6.20
C GLY A 126 -0.38 -6.69 7.28
N THR A 127 0.33 -6.64 8.40
CA THR A 127 0.11 -7.51 9.54
C THR A 127 -0.10 -6.69 10.81
N ASN A 128 -0.84 -7.27 11.78
CA ASN A 128 -1.01 -6.65 13.09
C ASN A 128 0.16 -7.00 14.04
N GLN A 129 0.08 -6.55 15.28
CA GLN A 129 1.11 -6.82 16.30
C GLN A 129 1.32 -8.31 16.57
N ASP A 130 0.27 -9.12 16.41
CA ASP A 130 0.31 -10.55 16.68
C ASP A 130 0.81 -11.35 15.47
N GLY A 131 1.20 -10.68 14.40
CA GLY A 131 1.69 -11.32 13.18
C GLY A 131 0.58 -11.85 12.29
N GLU A 132 -0.69 -11.52 12.58
CA GLU A 132 -1.82 -11.93 11.76
C GLU A 132 -1.92 -11.03 10.52
N ILE A 133 -2.18 -11.64 9.36
CA ILE A 133 -2.31 -10.89 8.11
C ILE A 133 -3.66 -10.17 8.10
N ILE A 134 -3.60 -8.85 7.95
CA ILE A 134 -4.77 -7.97 7.80
C ILE A 134 -5.16 -7.86 6.34
N VAL A 135 -4.18 -7.61 5.47
CA VAL A 135 -4.41 -7.32 4.06
C VAL A 135 -3.25 -7.81 3.22
N LEU A 136 -3.59 -8.34 2.05
CA LEU A 136 -2.65 -8.66 0.97
C LEU A 136 -3.10 -7.91 -0.28
N SER A 137 -2.17 -7.19 -0.92
CA SER A 137 -2.46 -6.46 -2.16
C SER A 137 -1.30 -6.68 -3.11
N LYS A 138 -1.56 -7.34 -4.22
CA LYS A 138 -0.54 -7.75 -5.19
C LYS A 138 -0.60 -6.92 -6.46
N ARG A 139 0.51 -6.92 -7.19
CA ARG A 139 0.59 -6.34 -8.54
C ARG A 139 0.15 -4.88 -8.59
N ASN A 140 0.62 -4.11 -7.64
CA ASN A 140 0.47 -2.67 -7.67
C ASN A 140 1.55 -2.10 -8.58
N ILE A 141 1.16 -1.50 -9.68
CA ILE A 141 2.06 -1.15 -10.76
C ILE A 141 2.42 0.32 -10.71
N TYR A 142 3.72 0.57 -10.72
CA TYR A 142 4.30 1.92 -10.73
C TYR A 142 5.13 2.14 -11.98
N ARG A 143 5.00 3.35 -12.52
CA ARG A 143 5.92 3.85 -13.55
C ARG A 143 7.00 4.64 -12.85
N ILE A 144 8.24 4.39 -13.19
CA ILE A 144 9.40 5.02 -12.56
C ILE A 144 10.35 5.54 -13.63
N LYS A 145 10.83 6.77 -13.44
CA LYS A 145 11.85 7.31 -14.31
C LYS A 145 13.19 6.64 -14.00
N LYS A 146 13.88 6.16 -15.03
CA LYS A 146 15.12 5.38 -14.87
C LYS A 146 16.25 6.20 -14.26
N GLU A 147 16.38 7.45 -14.66
CA GLU A 147 17.33 8.38 -14.07
C GLU A 147 16.57 9.39 -13.22
N PRO A 148 16.69 9.29 -11.88
CA PRO A 148 15.98 10.21 -11.00
C PRO A 148 16.55 11.64 -11.13
N PRO A 149 15.77 12.66 -10.74
CA PRO A 149 16.25 14.02 -10.73
C PRO A 149 17.42 14.19 -9.77
N ARG A 150 18.34 15.04 -10.12
CA ARG A 150 19.50 15.37 -9.29
C ARG A 150 19.12 16.38 -8.21
#